data_4ddea4d31b90f3945055ccd5e0d16063
#
_entry.id   4ddea4d31b90f3945055ccd5e0d16063
#
_cell.length_a   1.000
_cell.length_b   1.000
_cell.length_c   1.000
_cell.angle_alpha   90.00
_cell.angle_beta   90.00
_cell.angle_gamma   90.00
#
_symmetry.space_group_name_H-M   'P 1'
#
loop_
_entity.id
_entity.type
_entity.pdbx_description
1 polymer ?
#
loop_
_entity_poly.entity_id
_entity_poly.type
_entity_poly.pdbx_seq_one_letter_code
_entity_poly.pdbx_strand_id
1 'polypeptide(L)'
;MEYVVQTENLSKRFGKEEAVAGLNMKIKKGEIYGFLGPNGAGKTTTIRMLLGLMKSTSGMIHIFQKDLRLERRDILKRVGSLVENPSYYPHLTAYENLEALRKILGVPKTRINEVLEIVRLQDVANKKVKGFSLGMKQRLGIAASLLNNPELLILDEPTNGLDPSGIIEIRNLIKRLPAETGMTILISSHLLSEIDQMATTVGIVTKGKMIFQDSIEALRMYAQQRILLKVSDSKLAWRSLLGKGINADWQDGIILLTEHSNEGVAKAVQSLVQEGFSIYRVEEEKRSLEEIFLQMTMEEKAV
;
A
#
# COMPACT_ATOMS: atom_id res chain seq x y z
N MET A 1 9.06 15.58 -12.45
CA MET A 1 8.03 14.52 -12.25
C MET A 1 6.77 15.19 -11.72
N GLU A 2 5.60 14.85 -12.27
CA GLU A 2 4.32 15.46 -11.90
C GLU A 2 3.66 14.65 -10.76
N TYR A 3 3.30 15.33 -9.66
CA TYR A 3 2.53 14.71 -8.58
C TYR A 3 1.04 14.95 -8.80
N VAL A 4 0.25 13.87 -8.70
CA VAL A 4 -1.23 13.92 -8.77
C VAL A 4 -1.83 14.24 -7.41
N VAL A 5 -1.28 13.71 -6.32
CA VAL A 5 -1.69 14.03 -4.95
C VAL A 5 -0.51 14.50 -4.15
N GLN A 6 -0.68 15.59 -3.41
CA GLN A 6 0.27 16.11 -2.43
C GLN A 6 -0.47 16.54 -1.18
N THR A 7 0.04 16.17 -0.02
CA THR A 7 -0.43 16.72 1.26
C THR A 7 0.73 17.36 2.00
N GLU A 8 0.46 18.47 2.68
CA GLU A 8 1.44 19.22 3.45
C GLU A 8 0.95 19.38 4.89
N ASN A 9 1.65 18.72 5.81
CA ASN A 9 1.36 18.72 7.24
C ASN A 9 -0.13 18.46 7.56
N LEU A 10 -0.73 17.52 6.78
CA LEU A 10 -2.15 17.21 6.89
C LEU A 10 -2.46 16.57 8.25
N SER A 11 -3.37 17.18 9.00
CA SER A 11 -3.75 16.70 10.32
C SER A 11 -5.26 16.65 10.51
N LYS A 12 -5.71 15.64 11.28
CA LYS A 12 -7.10 15.50 11.71
C LYS A 12 -7.17 15.12 13.17
N ARG A 13 -7.87 15.94 13.94
CA ARG A 13 -8.13 15.70 15.36
C ARG A 13 -9.61 15.52 15.63
N PHE A 14 -9.95 14.53 16.44
CA PHE A 14 -11.27 14.29 16.99
C PHE A 14 -11.23 14.47 18.51
N GLY A 15 -11.72 15.61 18.97
CA GLY A 15 -11.55 15.96 20.40
C GLY A 15 -10.07 16.00 20.80
N LYS A 16 -9.68 15.08 21.68
CA LYS A 16 -8.28 14.95 22.15
C LYS A 16 -7.43 14.00 21.30
N GLU A 17 -8.06 13.17 20.48
CA GLU A 17 -7.37 12.17 19.65
C GLU A 17 -6.95 12.75 18.31
N GLU A 18 -5.68 12.58 17.96
CA GLU A 18 -5.11 13.00 16.67
C GLU A 18 -5.03 11.76 15.75
N ALA A 19 -6.05 11.59 14.92
CA ALA A 19 -6.15 10.45 14.01
C ALA A 19 -5.20 10.55 12.81
N VAL A 20 -4.81 11.77 12.42
CA VAL A 20 -3.79 12.03 11.39
C VAL A 20 -2.94 13.20 11.89
N ALA A 21 -1.61 13.07 11.89
CA ALA A 21 -0.67 13.96 12.52
C ALA A 21 0.46 14.40 11.56
N GLY A 22 0.31 15.54 10.92
CA GLY A 22 1.33 16.13 10.05
C GLY A 22 1.69 15.28 8.83
N LEU A 23 0.72 14.59 8.23
CA LEU A 23 0.95 13.63 7.14
C LEU A 23 1.35 14.35 5.85
N ASN A 24 2.53 13.98 5.32
CA ASN A 24 3.07 14.45 4.06
C ASN A 24 3.09 13.29 3.06
N MET A 25 2.19 13.33 2.07
CA MET A 25 2.03 12.28 1.04
C MET A 25 2.32 12.88 -0.33
N LYS A 26 2.99 12.12 -1.19
CA LYS A 26 3.27 12.50 -2.58
C LYS A 26 3.02 11.30 -3.48
N ILE A 27 2.07 11.43 -4.41
CA ILE A 27 1.70 10.38 -5.37
C ILE A 27 2.01 10.90 -6.77
N LYS A 28 2.83 10.16 -7.53
CA LYS A 28 3.19 10.50 -8.90
C LYS A 28 2.11 10.05 -9.89
N LYS A 29 2.06 10.72 -11.04
CA LYS A 29 1.15 10.35 -12.11
C LYS A 29 1.44 8.95 -12.65
N GLY A 30 0.39 8.15 -12.84
CA GLY A 30 0.46 6.81 -13.43
C GLY A 30 0.97 5.71 -12.52
N GLU A 31 1.28 6.00 -11.23
CA GLU A 31 1.72 4.96 -10.29
C GLU A 31 0.54 4.30 -9.56
N ILE A 32 0.80 3.11 -9.02
CA ILE A 32 -0.04 2.46 -8.01
C ILE A 32 0.60 2.72 -6.66
N TYR A 33 -0.02 3.59 -5.87
CA TYR A 33 0.43 3.95 -4.54
C TYR A 33 -0.29 3.10 -3.48
N GLY A 34 0.46 2.29 -2.75
CA GLY A 34 -0.01 1.51 -1.62
C GLY A 34 0.03 2.32 -0.32
N PHE A 35 -1.11 2.56 0.30
CA PHE A 35 -1.22 3.24 1.60
C PHE A 35 -1.43 2.21 2.70
N LEU A 36 -0.35 1.80 3.35
CA LEU A 36 -0.28 0.68 4.27
C LEU A 36 -0.26 1.15 5.73
N GLY A 37 -0.92 0.39 6.59
CA GLY A 37 -0.88 0.64 8.04
C GLY A 37 -1.87 -0.25 8.80
N PRO A 38 -1.67 -0.45 10.10
CA PRO A 38 -2.60 -1.21 10.93
C PRO A 38 -4.00 -0.56 10.98
N ASN A 39 -4.97 -1.30 11.49
CA ASN A 39 -6.30 -0.73 11.74
C ASN A 39 -6.19 0.41 12.76
N GLY A 40 -6.90 1.52 12.50
CA GLY A 40 -6.81 2.73 13.32
C GLY A 40 -5.60 3.63 13.02
N ALA A 41 -4.73 3.30 12.06
CA ALA A 41 -3.57 4.12 11.70
C ALA A 41 -3.90 5.46 11.01
N GLY A 42 -5.18 5.73 10.69
CA GLY A 42 -5.61 6.97 10.04
C GLY A 42 -5.83 6.85 8.51
N LYS A 43 -5.74 5.65 7.91
CA LYS A 43 -5.88 5.44 6.45
C LYS A 43 -7.20 5.96 5.90
N THR A 44 -8.32 5.41 6.37
CA THR A 44 -9.68 5.81 5.93
C THR A 44 -9.96 7.29 6.23
N THR A 45 -9.47 7.81 7.36
CA THR A 45 -9.57 9.24 7.71
C THR A 45 -8.85 10.11 6.67
N THR A 46 -7.63 9.72 6.29
CA THR A 46 -6.86 10.40 5.25
C THR A 46 -7.58 10.34 3.91
N ILE A 47 -8.06 9.18 3.49
CA ILE A 47 -8.82 8.99 2.24
C ILE A 47 -10.08 9.87 2.24
N ARG A 48 -10.83 9.91 3.33
CA ARG A 48 -12.01 10.78 3.43
C ARG A 48 -11.67 12.26 3.32
N MET A 49 -10.51 12.69 3.82
CA MET A 49 -10.02 14.06 3.65
C MET A 49 -9.63 14.33 2.18
N LEU A 50 -8.93 13.41 1.51
CA LEU A 50 -8.57 13.53 0.09
C LEU A 50 -9.80 13.63 -0.81
N LEU A 51 -10.89 12.95 -0.46
CA LEU A 51 -12.18 13.02 -1.17
C LEU A 51 -13.05 14.20 -0.74
N GLY A 52 -12.57 15.04 0.17
CA GLY A 52 -13.35 16.15 0.70
C GLY A 52 -14.61 15.73 1.46
N LEU A 53 -14.74 14.45 1.84
CA LEU A 53 -15.81 13.92 2.69
C LEU A 53 -15.65 14.35 4.14
N MET A 54 -14.41 14.73 4.50
CA MET A 54 -14.06 15.22 5.83
C MET A 54 -13.12 16.41 5.73
N LYS A 55 -13.34 17.43 6.53
CA LYS A 55 -12.43 18.59 6.63
C LYS A 55 -11.22 18.22 7.49
N SER A 56 -10.02 18.60 7.05
CA SER A 56 -8.81 18.55 7.87
C SER A 56 -8.90 19.55 9.03
N THR A 57 -8.19 19.29 10.11
CA THR A 57 -8.00 20.26 11.21
C THR A 57 -6.94 21.28 10.81
N SER A 58 -5.86 20.84 10.14
CA SER A 58 -4.79 21.68 9.60
C SER A 58 -4.12 21.03 8.41
N GLY A 59 -3.21 21.72 7.75
CA GLY A 59 -2.50 21.29 6.58
C GLY A 59 -3.25 21.53 5.27
N MET A 60 -2.62 21.16 4.15
CA MET A 60 -3.12 21.39 2.80
C MET A 60 -3.19 20.09 2.00
N ILE A 61 -4.11 20.06 1.05
CA ILE A 61 -4.29 18.94 0.10
C ILE A 61 -4.33 19.54 -1.30
N HIS A 62 -3.40 19.11 -2.15
CA HIS A 62 -3.38 19.43 -3.57
C HIS A 62 -3.61 18.15 -4.37
N ILE A 63 -4.57 18.17 -5.28
CA ILE A 63 -4.84 17.11 -6.24
C ILE A 63 -4.85 17.72 -7.63
N PHE A 64 -4.10 17.14 -8.56
CA PHE A 64 -3.88 17.72 -9.90
C PHE A 64 -3.34 19.15 -9.84
N GLN A 65 -2.46 19.44 -8.86
CA GLN A 65 -1.87 20.75 -8.58
C GLN A 65 -2.87 21.84 -8.14
N LYS A 66 -4.11 21.45 -7.78
CA LYS A 66 -5.19 22.33 -7.35
C LYS A 66 -5.48 22.16 -5.87
N ASP A 67 -5.70 23.23 -5.13
CA ASP A 67 -6.12 23.18 -3.71
C ASP A 67 -7.55 22.60 -3.61
N LEU A 68 -7.67 21.49 -2.88
CA LEU A 68 -8.95 20.79 -2.70
C LEU A 68 -10.02 21.66 -2.03
N ARG A 69 -9.63 22.64 -1.20
CA ARG A 69 -10.59 23.54 -0.53
C ARG A 69 -11.20 24.55 -1.49
N LEU A 70 -10.44 24.97 -2.51
CA LEU A 70 -10.86 26.00 -3.46
C LEU A 70 -11.53 25.40 -4.70
N GLU A 71 -10.98 24.28 -5.21
CA GLU A 71 -11.39 23.71 -6.51
C GLU A 71 -12.00 22.31 -6.37
N ARG A 72 -12.61 21.99 -5.21
CA ARG A 72 -13.12 20.67 -4.87
C ARG A 72 -13.97 20.04 -5.99
N ARG A 73 -14.88 20.81 -6.60
CA ARG A 73 -15.82 20.29 -7.61
C ARG A 73 -15.08 19.83 -8.87
N ASP A 74 -14.10 20.59 -9.33
CA ASP A 74 -13.34 20.28 -10.54
C ASP A 74 -12.39 19.11 -10.31
N ILE A 75 -11.78 19.06 -9.13
CA ILE A 75 -10.93 17.94 -8.72
C ILE A 75 -11.76 16.66 -8.69
N LEU A 76 -12.88 16.64 -7.96
CA LEU A 76 -13.66 15.40 -7.75
C LEU A 76 -14.33 14.87 -9.02
N LYS A 77 -14.53 15.67 -10.03
CA LYS A 77 -14.96 15.19 -11.36
C LYS A 77 -13.94 14.27 -12.04
N ARG A 78 -12.66 14.36 -11.66
CA ARG A 78 -11.55 13.58 -12.22
C ARG A 78 -11.11 12.45 -11.27
N VAL A 79 -11.80 12.28 -10.13
CA VAL A 79 -11.50 11.27 -9.12
C VAL A 79 -12.62 10.23 -9.08
N GLY A 80 -12.25 8.96 -9.22
CA GLY A 80 -13.09 7.82 -8.90
C GLY A 80 -12.76 7.31 -7.50
N SER A 81 -13.76 6.84 -6.77
CA SER A 81 -13.47 6.31 -5.43
C SER A 81 -14.39 5.16 -5.04
N LEU A 82 -13.82 4.22 -4.28
CA LEU A 82 -14.53 3.18 -3.58
C LEU A 82 -14.07 3.22 -2.12
N VAL A 83 -14.92 3.76 -1.24
CA VAL A 83 -14.63 3.89 0.20
C VAL A 83 -15.66 3.08 0.96
N GLU A 84 -15.19 2.18 1.79
CA GLU A 84 -16.04 1.23 2.53
C GLU A 84 -16.85 0.30 1.59
N ASN A 85 -17.95 -0.27 2.09
CA ASN A 85 -18.80 -1.14 1.27
C ASN A 85 -19.68 -0.31 0.34
N PRO A 86 -19.64 -0.57 -0.97
CA PRO A 86 -20.46 0.14 -1.90
C PRO A 86 -21.95 -0.13 -1.64
N SER A 87 -22.73 0.94 -1.62
CA SER A 87 -24.19 0.86 -1.50
C SER A 87 -24.81 0.58 -2.86
N TYR A 88 -25.49 -0.55 -2.97
CA TYR A 88 -26.24 -0.94 -4.16
C TYR A 88 -27.72 -1.04 -3.87
N TYR A 89 -28.51 -0.95 -4.92
CA TYR A 89 -29.90 -1.37 -4.91
C TYR A 89 -29.98 -2.88 -5.21
N PRO A 90 -30.15 -3.75 -4.20
CA PRO A 90 -30.01 -5.20 -4.39
C PRO A 90 -31.05 -5.80 -5.33
N HIS A 91 -32.20 -5.15 -5.48
CA HIS A 91 -33.31 -5.55 -6.36
C HIS A 91 -33.08 -5.16 -7.82
N LEU A 92 -32.16 -4.24 -8.10
CA LEU A 92 -31.75 -3.85 -9.44
C LEU A 92 -30.62 -4.75 -9.97
N THR A 93 -30.50 -4.81 -11.29
CA THR A 93 -29.37 -5.46 -11.97
C THR A 93 -28.08 -4.65 -11.83
N ALA A 94 -26.93 -5.22 -12.19
CA ALA A 94 -25.68 -4.48 -12.24
C ALA A 94 -25.76 -3.30 -13.22
N TYR A 95 -26.32 -3.55 -14.40
CA TYR A 95 -26.55 -2.51 -15.41
C TYR A 95 -27.42 -1.36 -14.88
N GLU A 96 -28.56 -1.65 -14.25
CA GLU A 96 -29.47 -0.65 -13.71
C GLU A 96 -28.84 0.17 -12.57
N ASN A 97 -28.02 -0.45 -11.71
CA ASN A 97 -27.25 0.27 -10.69
C ASN A 97 -26.28 1.28 -11.33
N LEU A 98 -25.54 0.85 -12.36
CA LEU A 98 -24.63 1.74 -13.09
C LEU A 98 -25.40 2.82 -13.88
N GLU A 99 -26.55 2.49 -14.46
CA GLU A 99 -27.40 3.46 -15.20
C GLU A 99 -27.91 4.58 -14.28
N ALA A 100 -28.27 4.26 -13.03
CA ALA A 100 -28.67 5.28 -12.05
C ALA A 100 -27.53 6.28 -11.79
N LEU A 101 -26.30 5.79 -11.56
CA LEU A 101 -25.12 6.64 -11.36
C LEU A 101 -24.73 7.41 -12.63
N ARG A 102 -24.77 6.75 -13.78
CA ARG A 102 -24.50 7.38 -15.07
C ARG A 102 -25.35 8.61 -15.32
N LYS A 103 -26.67 8.52 -15.01
CA LYS A 103 -27.59 9.66 -15.15
C LYS A 103 -27.20 10.84 -14.27
N ILE A 104 -26.76 10.57 -13.03
CA ILE A 104 -26.29 11.60 -12.11
C ILE A 104 -25.00 12.25 -12.62
N LEU A 105 -24.08 11.44 -13.14
CA LEU A 105 -22.78 11.90 -13.66
C LEU A 105 -22.89 12.55 -15.04
N GLY A 106 -23.98 12.34 -15.78
CA GLY A 106 -24.17 12.88 -17.11
C GLY A 106 -23.28 12.28 -18.20
N VAL A 107 -22.74 11.06 -17.97
CA VAL A 107 -21.84 10.40 -18.93
C VAL A 107 -22.61 9.59 -19.99
N PRO A 108 -22.00 9.29 -21.16
CA PRO A 108 -22.63 8.52 -22.24
C PRO A 108 -23.07 7.11 -21.79
N LYS A 109 -24.14 6.61 -22.39
CA LYS A 109 -24.70 5.27 -22.06
C LYS A 109 -23.72 4.14 -22.41
N THR A 110 -22.91 4.31 -23.45
CA THR A 110 -21.86 3.37 -23.87
C THR A 110 -20.88 3.06 -22.75
N ARG A 111 -20.64 4.05 -21.86
CA ARG A 111 -19.71 3.92 -20.74
C ARG A 111 -20.06 2.78 -19.78
N ILE A 112 -21.34 2.43 -19.65
CA ILE A 112 -21.75 1.30 -18.79
C ILE A 112 -21.16 0.00 -19.31
N ASN A 113 -21.27 -0.27 -20.60
CA ASN A 113 -20.73 -1.50 -21.18
C ASN A 113 -19.21 -1.56 -21.08
N GLU A 114 -18.53 -0.43 -21.32
CA GLU A 114 -17.08 -0.31 -21.20
C GLU A 114 -16.61 -0.65 -19.77
N VAL A 115 -17.22 -0.06 -18.73
CA VAL A 115 -16.79 -0.35 -17.35
C VAL A 115 -17.16 -1.76 -16.92
N LEU A 116 -18.28 -2.33 -17.39
CA LEU A 116 -18.64 -3.72 -17.14
C LEU A 116 -17.64 -4.70 -17.77
N GLU A 117 -17.13 -4.39 -18.96
CA GLU A 117 -16.09 -5.16 -19.64
C GLU A 117 -14.76 -5.07 -18.87
N ILE A 118 -14.34 -3.85 -18.49
CA ILE A 118 -13.14 -3.62 -17.70
C ILE A 118 -13.13 -4.51 -16.43
N VAL A 119 -14.25 -4.59 -15.72
CA VAL A 119 -14.35 -5.36 -14.47
C VAL A 119 -14.83 -6.80 -14.68
N ARG A 120 -15.00 -7.26 -15.93
CA ARG A 120 -15.46 -8.61 -16.30
C ARG A 120 -16.80 -9.00 -15.66
N LEU A 121 -17.78 -8.11 -15.77
CA LEU A 121 -19.16 -8.34 -15.31
C LEU A 121 -20.19 -8.27 -16.45
N GLN A 122 -19.76 -8.19 -17.72
CA GLN A 122 -20.65 -8.08 -18.88
C GLN A 122 -21.65 -9.24 -18.98
N ASP A 123 -21.23 -10.49 -18.71
CA ASP A 123 -22.08 -11.68 -18.82
C ASP A 123 -23.16 -11.76 -17.74
N VAL A 124 -22.97 -11.00 -16.66
CA VAL A 124 -23.89 -10.94 -15.52
C VAL A 124 -24.53 -9.56 -15.34
N ALA A 125 -24.38 -8.67 -16.33
CA ALA A 125 -24.89 -7.30 -16.29
C ALA A 125 -26.40 -7.23 -15.96
N ASN A 126 -27.18 -8.18 -16.45
CA ASN A 126 -28.63 -8.26 -16.26
C ASN A 126 -29.06 -9.10 -15.03
N LYS A 127 -28.12 -9.61 -14.24
CA LYS A 127 -28.42 -10.28 -12.97
C LYS A 127 -28.59 -9.27 -11.84
N LYS A 128 -29.59 -9.51 -10.98
CA LYS A 128 -29.82 -8.69 -9.78
C LYS A 128 -28.66 -8.79 -8.79
N VAL A 129 -28.23 -7.63 -8.25
CA VAL A 129 -27.07 -7.52 -7.36
C VAL A 129 -27.25 -8.30 -6.04
N LYS A 130 -28.49 -8.58 -5.62
CA LYS A 130 -28.74 -9.45 -4.45
C LYS A 130 -28.11 -10.84 -4.58
N GLY A 131 -27.94 -11.35 -5.80
CA GLY A 131 -27.33 -12.66 -6.09
C GLY A 131 -25.82 -12.61 -6.36
N PHE A 132 -25.19 -11.44 -6.21
CA PHE A 132 -23.75 -11.30 -6.43
C PHE A 132 -22.95 -11.78 -5.23
N SER A 133 -21.81 -12.45 -5.50
CA SER A 133 -20.79 -12.69 -4.50
C SER A 133 -20.16 -11.37 -4.02
N LEU A 134 -19.41 -11.40 -2.92
CA LEU A 134 -18.72 -10.21 -2.42
C LEU A 134 -17.73 -9.66 -3.46
N GLY A 135 -16.96 -10.54 -4.12
CA GLY A 135 -16.04 -10.15 -5.20
C GLY A 135 -16.74 -9.53 -6.40
N MET A 136 -17.91 -10.05 -6.80
CA MET A 136 -18.73 -9.42 -7.86
C MET A 136 -19.23 -8.04 -7.45
N LYS A 137 -19.66 -7.87 -6.19
CA LYS A 137 -20.07 -6.57 -5.66
C LYS A 137 -18.90 -5.59 -5.64
N GLN A 138 -17.73 -6.03 -5.21
CA GLN A 138 -16.52 -5.20 -5.19
C GLN A 138 -16.14 -4.74 -6.60
N ARG A 139 -16.14 -5.65 -7.59
CA ARG A 139 -15.92 -5.30 -9.00
C ARG A 139 -16.96 -4.32 -9.54
N LEU A 140 -18.22 -4.48 -9.17
CA LEU A 140 -19.27 -3.51 -9.54
C LEU A 140 -19.01 -2.13 -8.92
N GLY A 141 -18.49 -2.05 -7.68
CA GLY A 141 -18.07 -0.80 -7.03
C GLY A 141 -16.92 -0.12 -7.76
N ILE A 142 -15.94 -0.89 -8.20
CA ILE A 142 -14.87 -0.37 -9.05
C ILE A 142 -15.44 0.10 -10.40
N ALA A 143 -16.34 -0.65 -11.04
CA ALA A 143 -17.01 -0.20 -12.27
C ALA A 143 -17.75 1.14 -12.09
N ALA A 144 -18.45 1.30 -10.97
CA ALA A 144 -19.12 2.55 -10.63
C ALA A 144 -18.14 3.72 -10.47
N SER A 145 -16.99 3.48 -9.83
CA SER A 145 -15.93 4.49 -9.67
C SER A 145 -15.24 4.87 -10.98
N LEU A 146 -15.30 3.99 -12.00
CA LEU A 146 -14.70 4.20 -13.32
C LEU A 146 -15.64 4.90 -14.33
N LEU A 147 -16.94 5.07 -14.01
CA LEU A 147 -17.92 5.61 -14.95
C LEU A 147 -17.54 6.97 -15.52
N ASN A 148 -17.01 7.85 -14.70
CA ASN A 148 -16.62 9.22 -15.11
C ASN A 148 -15.22 9.33 -15.73
N ASN A 149 -14.61 8.22 -16.14
CA ASN A 149 -13.26 8.15 -16.70
C ASN A 149 -12.22 8.90 -15.84
N PRO A 150 -12.03 8.53 -14.57
CA PRO A 150 -11.19 9.28 -13.64
C PRO A 150 -9.71 9.18 -14.02
N GLU A 151 -8.93 10.21 -13.65
CA GLU A 151 -7.47 10.22 -13.75
C GLU A 151 -6.81 9.72 -12.46
N LEU A 152 -7.55 9.78 -11.34
CA LEU A 152 -7.15 9.24 -10.04
C LEU A 152 -8.24 8.32 -9.52
N LEU A 153 -7.88 7.09 -9.17
CA LEU A 153 -8.76 6.11 -8.54
C LEU A 153 -8.31 5.87 -7.10
N ILE A 154 -9.22 6.02 -6.14
CA ILE A 154 -8.96 5.80 -4.71
C ILE A 154 -9.79 4.62 -4.23
N LEU A 155 -9.11 3.57 -3.75
CA LEU A 155 -9.73 2.33 -3.29
C LEU A 155 -9.35 2.08 -1.82
N ASP A 156 -10.34 2.09 -0.93
CA ASP A 156 -10.15 1.84 0.49
C ASP A 156 -10.40 0.36 0.79
N GLU A 157 -9.35 -0.40 1.14
CA GLU A 157 -9.37 -1.83 1.45
C GLU A 157 -10.11 -2.69 0.38
N PRO A 158 -9.77 -2.60 -0.93
CA PRO A 158 -10.58 -3.18 -2.00
C PRO A 158 -10.64 -4.71 -2.00
N THR A 159 -9.76 -5.38 -1.28
CA THR A 159 -9.64 -6.84 -1.18
C THR A 159 -10.21 -7.40 0.12
N ASN A 160 -10.62 -6.52 1.04
CA ASN A 160 -11.06 -6.94 2.37
C ASN A 160 -12.29 -7.87 2.32
N GLY A 161 -12.19 -9.01 3.00
CA GLY A 161 -13.26 -10.01 3.10
C GLY A 161 -13.45 -10.88 1.85
N LEU A 162 -12.64 -10.71 0.81
CA LEU A 162 -12.68 -11.57 -0.37
C LEU A 162 -12.03 -12.93 -0.13
N ASP A 163 -12.50 -13.92 -0.86
CA ASP A 163 -11.80 -15.20 -0.98
C ASP A 163 -10.51 -15.07 -1.81
N PRO A 164 -9.58 -16.04 -1.76
CA PRO A 164 -8.30 -15.94 -2.48
C PRO A 164 -8.46 -15.67 -3.98
N SER A 165 -9.48 -16.23 -4.60
CA SER A 165 -9.74 -16.03 -6.03
C SER A 165 -10.18 -14.60 -6.32
N GLY A 166 -11.07 -14.03 -5.50
CA GLY A 166 -11.50 -12.64 -5.60
C GLY A 166 -10.36 -11.64 -5.38
N ILE A 167 -9.45 -11.92 -4.44
CA ILE A 167 -8.24 -11.11 -4.23
C ILE A 167 -7.39 -11.07 -5.50
N ILE A 168 -7.13 -12.22 -6.13
CA ILE A 168 -6.35 -12.31 -7.36
C ILE A 168 -7.01 -11.54 -8.50
N GLU A 169 -8.34 -11.63 -8.64
CA GLU A 169 -9.10 -10.92 -9.68
C GLU A 169 -9.01 -9.39 -9.50
N ILE A 170 -9.23 -8.88 -8.28
CA ILE A 170 -9.12 -7.44 -7.98
C ILE A 170 -7.69 -6.95 -8.18
N ARG A 171 -6.69 -7.70 -7.74
CA ARG A 171 -5.28 -7.39 -7.94
C ARG A 171 -4.92 -7.23 -9.41
N ASN A 172 -5.32 -8.21 -10.24
CA ASN A 172 -5.05 -8.18 -11.67
C ASN A 172 -5.75 -7.00 -12.34
N LEU A 173 -6.97 -6.66 -11.92
CA LEU A 173 -7.68 -5.48 -12.38
C LEU A 173 -6.92 -4.20 -12.04
N ILE A 174 -6.51 -4.01 -10.79
CA ILE A 174 -5.79 -2.82 -10.32
C ILE A 174 -4.46 -2.65 -11.09
N LYS A 175 -3.69 -3.74 -11.28
CA LYS A 175 -2.41 -3.68 -12.02
C LYS A 175 -2.56 -3.29 -13.48
N ARG A 176 -3.66 -3.69 -14.12
CA ARG A 176 -3.91 -3.44 -15.55
C ARG A 176 -4.32 -1.99 -15.82
N LEU A 177 -5.11 -1.39 -14.94
CA LEU A 177 -5.70 -0.07 -15.16
C LEU A 177 -4.69 1.04 -15.50
N PRO A 178 -3.57 1.24 -14.77
CA PRO A 178 -2.59 2.28 -15.14
C PRO A 178 -1.94 2.05 -16.51
N ALA A 179 -1.65 0.79 -16.84
CA ALA A 179 -1.02 0.44 -18.11
C ALA A 179 -1.94 0.71 -19.31
N GLU A 180 -3.26 0.50 -19.14
CA GLU A 180 -4.24 0.67 -20.22
C GLU A 180 -4.74 2.11 -20.35
N THR A 181 -4.80 2.86 -19.23
CA THR A 181 -5.47 4.17 -19.20
C THR A 181 -4.59 5.34 -18.78
N GLY A 182 -3.38 5.08 -18.29
CA GLY A 182 -2.52 6.11 -17.67
C GLY A 182 -3.02 6.61 -16.30
N MET A 183 -4.01 5.94 -15.71
CA MET A 183 -4.63 6.30 -14.44
C MET A 183 -3.66 6.16 -13.26
N THR A 184 -3.75 7.06 -12.31
CA THR A 184 -3.07 6.94 -11.00
C THR A 184 -3.98 6.23 -10.02
N ILE A 185 -3.45 5.33 -9.21
CA ILE A 185 -4.26 4.58 -8.24
C ILE A 185 -3.68 4.75 -6.84
N LEU A 186 -4.54 5.09 -5.87
CA LEU A 186 -4.27 5.00 -4.44
C LEU A 186 -5.08 3.84 -3.86
N ILE A 187 -4.40 2.85 -3.30
CA ILE A 187 -5.05 1.73 -2.59
C ILE A 187 -4.61 1.72 -1.14
N SER A 188 -5.57 1.57 -0.22
CA SER A 188 -5.24 1.28 1.18
C SER A 188 -5.30 -0.24 1.44
N SER A 189 -4.44 -0.71 2.33
CA SER A 189 -4.51 -2.06 2.91
C SER A 189 -3.86 -2.08 4.30
N HIS A 190 -4.23 -3.07 5.09
CA HIS A 190 -3.52 -3.41 6.31
C HIS A 190 -2.57 -4.62 6.11
N LEU A 191 -2.59 -5.23 4.92
CA LEU A 191 -1.77 -6.39 4.54
C LEU A 191 -0.67 -5.96 3.57
N LEU A 192 0.57 -6.09 4.02
CA LEU A 192 1.73 -5.73 3.19
C LEU A 192 1.88 -6.64 1.98
N SER A 193 1.61 -7.95 2.15
CA SER A 193 1.64 -8.93 1.06
C SER A 193 0.72 -8.59 -0.12
N GLU A 194 -0.39 -7.90 0.12
CA GLU A 194 -1.25 -7.40 -0.96
C GLU A 194 -0.61 -6.22 -1.69
N ILE A 195 -0.10 -5.24 -0.92
CA ILE A 195 0.55 -4.04 -1.46
C ILE A 195 1.79 -4.40 -2.25
N ASP A 196 2.63 -5.31 -1.74
CA ASP A 196 3.84 -5.80 -2.41
C ASP A 196 3.58 -6.37 -3.80
N GLN A 197 2.40 -6.95 -4.03
CA GLN A 197 2.02 -7.55 -5.31
C GLN A 197 1.38 -6.57 -6.31
N MET A 198 0.99 -5.38 -5.86
CA MET A 198 0.25 -4.41 -6.71
C MET A 198 0.95 -3.07 -6.85
N ALA A 199 1.52 -2.54 -5.77
CA ALA A 199 2.00 -1.18 -5.71
C ALA A 199 3.38 -1.01 -6.34
N THR A 200 3.62 0.18 -6.90
CA THR A 200 4.93 0.63 -7.34
C THR A 200 5.62 1.48 -6.27
N THR A 201 4.83 2.20 -5.49
CA THR A 201 5.27 3.05 -4.38
C THR A 201 4.42 2.72 -3.16
N VAL A 202 5.01 2.78 -1.97
CA VAL A 202 4.30 2.52 -0.72
C VAL A 202 4.51 3.63 0.28
N GLY A 203 3.43 4.02 0.95
CA GLY A 203 3.45 4.87 2.14
C GLY A 203 2.98 4.07 3.35
N ILE A 204 3.80 3.95 4.38
CA ILE A 204 3.46 3.25 5.62
C ILE A 204 3.07 4.28 6.67
N VAL A 205 1.88 4.11 7.24
CA VAL A 205 1.34 4.99 8.27
C VAL A 205 1.08 4.23 9.57
N THR A 206 1.41 4.85 10.69
CA THR A 206 1.08 4.37 12.04
C THR A 206 0.75 5.55 12.93
N LYS A 207 -0.24 5.40 13.82
CA LYS A 207 -0.71 6.48 14.73
C LYS A 207 -0.88 7.85 14.03
N GLY A 208 -1.37 7.84 12.80
CA GLY A 208 -1.60 9.05 12.01
C GLY A 208 -0.39 9.66 11.33
N LYS A 209 0.81 9.11 11.49
CA LYS A 209 2.06 9.63 10.92
C LYS A 209 2.58 8.75 9.79
N MET A 210 3.13 9.37 8.74
CA MET A 210 3.87 8.67 7.70
C MET A 210 5.26 8.32 8.24
N ILE A 211 5.57 7.02 8.32
CA ILE A 211 6.87 6.52 8.79
C ILE A 211 7.79 6.08 7.65
N PHE A 212 7.22 5.78 6.49
CA PHE A 212 7.97 5.41 5.29
C PHE A 212 7.19 5.85 4.05
N GLN A 213 7.89 6.34 3.02
CA GLN A 213 7.31 6.61 1.70
C GLN A 213 8.41 6.52 0.64
N ASP A 214 8.44 5.42 -0.10
CA ASP A 214 9.36 5.20 -1.22
C ASP A 214 8.81 4.10 -2.15
N SER A 215 9.59 3.69 -3.15
CA SER A 215 9.28 2.56 -4.03
C SER A 215 9.15 1.26 -3.23
N ILE A 216 8.39 0.31 -3.76
CA ILE A 216 8.27 -1.02 -3.14
C ILE A 216 9.61 -1.76 -3.17
N GLU A 217 10.44 -1.50 -4.18
CA GLU A 217 11.80 -2.03 -4.28
C GLU A 217 12.68 -1.51 -3.14
N ALA A 218 12.60 -0.21 -2.82
CA ALA A 218 13.31 0.35 -1.68
C ALA A 218 12.89 -0.33 -0.37
N LEU A 219 11.58 -0.57 -0.17
CA LEU A 219 11.12 -1.31 0.99
C LEU A 219 11.67 -2.75 1.03
N ARG A 220 11.72 -3.44 -0.12
CA ARG A 220 12.33 -4.77 -0.23
C ARG A 220 13.81 -4.76 0.11
N MET A 221 14.53 -3.68 -0.19
CA MET A 221 15.94 -3.54 0.19
C MET A 221 16.12 -3.39 1.70
N TYR A 222 15.16 -2.83 2.44
CA TYR A 222 15.15 -2.89 3.91
C TYR A 222 14.96 -4.31 4.44
N ALA A 223 14.34 -5.20 3.63
CA ALA A 223 14.22 -6.63 3.88
C ALA A 223 15.52 -7.41 3.67
N GLN A 224 16.68 -6.72 3.56
CA GLN A 224 17.92 -7.34 3.16
C GLN A 224 18.21 -8.60 3.98
N GLN A 225 18.59 -9.62 3.23
CA GLN A 225 19.11 -10.88 3.73
C GLN A 225 20.19 -10.58 4.76
N ARG A 226 20.05 -11.11 5.97
CA ARG A 226 21.10 -11.09 6.96
C ARG A 226 21.78 -12.45 6.96
N ILE A 227 23.10 -12.45 7.00
CA ILE A 227 23.83 -13.68 7.18
C ILE A 227 24.08 -13.87 8.67
N LEU A 228 23.52 -14.93 9.22
CA LEU A 228 23.66 -15.33 10.60
C LEU A 228 24.82 -16.30 10.74
N LEU A 229 25.77 -16.00 11.63
CA LEU A 229 26.84 -16.92 12.00
C LEU A 229 26.61 -17.39 13.44
N LYS A 230 26.44 -18.70 13.61
CA LYS A 230 26.49 -19.36 14.93
C LYS A 230 27.87 -19.96 15.09
N VAL A 231 28.60 -19.45 16.08
CA VAL A 231 30.02 -19.82 16.29
C VAL A 231 30.31 -20.09 17.77
N SER A 232 31.41 -20.76 18.04
CA SER A 232 31.97 -20.87 19.41
C SER A 232 32.35 -19.46 19.87
N ASP A 233 32.06 -19.13 21.16
CA ASP A 233 32.36 -17.82 21.75
C ASP A 233 32.02 -16.62 20.83
N SER A 234 30.75 -16.53 20.48
CA SER A 234 30.24 -15.56 19.50
C SER A 234 30.64 -14.11 19.81
N LYS A 235 30.79 -13.74 21.09
CA LYS A 235 31.18 -12.39 21.50
C LYS A 235 32.64 -12.06 21.18
N LEU A 236 33.55 -13.01 21.39
CA LEU A 236 34.96 -12.86 21.00
C LEU A 236 35.11 -12.90 19.48
N ALA A 237 34.42 -13.82 18.82
CA ALA A 237 34.38 -13.92 17.36
C ALA A 237 33.89 -12.62 16.69
N TRP A 238 32.85 -12.01 17.21
CA TRP A 238 32.35 -10.71 16.74
C TRP A 238 33.42 -9.61 16.87
N ARG A 239 34.08 -9.51 18.02
CA ARG A 239 35.14 -8.52 18.21
C ARG A 239 36.32 -8.74 17.26
N SER A 240 36.68 -9.99 16.99
CA SER A 240 37.70 -10.34 16.02
C SER A 240 37.35 -9.85 14.61
N LEU A 241 36.13 -10.08 14.15
CA LEU A 241 35.64 -9.58 12.85
C LEU A 241 35.77 -8.06 12.75
N LEU A 242 35.32 -7.33 13.77
CA LEU A 242 35.43 -5.87 13.80
C LEU A 242 36.87 -5.40 13.75
N GLY A 243 37.79 -6.08 14.46
CA GLY A 243 39.25 -5.78 14.45
C GLY A 243 39.86 -5.96 13.06
N LYS A 244 39.27 -6.74 12.18
CA LYS A 244 39.71 -6.96 10.79
C LYS A 244 38.93 -6.11 9.77
N GLY A 245 38.11 -5.16 10.24
CA GLY A 245 37.35 -4.29 9.38
C GLY A 245 36.12 -4.97 8.72
N ILE A 246 35.71 -6.16 9.24
CA ILE A 246 34.49 -6.83 8.79
C ILE A 246 33.36 -6.36 9.68
N ASN A 247 32.43 -5.59 9.11
CA ASN A 247 31.28 -5.05 9.83
C ASN A 247 30.28 -6.16 10.15
N ALA A 248 29.97 -6.29 11.43
CA ALA A 248 29.00 -7.25 11.92
C ALA A 248 28.35 -6.73 13.20
N ASP A 249 27.10 -7.12 13.45
CA ASP A 249 26.39 -6.90 14.70
C ASP A 249 26.40 -8.19 15.54
N TRP A 250 26.22 -8.05 16.85
CA TRP A 250 26.10 -9.18 17.76
C TRP A 250 24.79 -9.06 18.55
N GLN A 251 23.92 -10.07 18.44
CA GLN A 251 22.64 -10.11 19.12
C GLN A 251 22.32 -11.54 19.55
N ASP A 252 21.96 -11.74 20.82
CA ASP A 252 21.50 -13.02 21.39
C ASP A 252 22.40 -14.22 21.09
N GLY A 253 23.74 -14.00 21.10
CA GLY A 253 24.71 -15.06 20.86
C GLY A 253 24.95 -15.38 19.38
N ILE A 254 24.38 -14.61 18.45
CA ILE A 254 24.51 -14.75 17.01
C ILE A 254 25.25 -13.54 16.44
N ILE A 255 26.10 -13.77 15.47
CA ILE A 255 26.75 -12.71 14.69
C ILE A 255 25.93 -12.47 13.41
N LEU A 256 25.62 -11.22 13.16
CA LEU A 256 24.91 -10.75 11.99
C LEU A 256 25.89 -10.01 11.08
N LEU A 257 26.19 -10.56 9.89
CA LEU A 257 27.06 -9.89 8.94
C LEU A 257 26.28 -8.79 8.22
N THR A 258 26.89 -7.61 8.09
CA THR A 258 26.33 -6.48 7.35
C THR A 258 26.55 -6.66 5.83
N GLU A 259 27.61 -7.37 5.44
CA GLU A 259 27.93 -7.68 4.05
C GLU A 259 27.35 -9.05 3.65
N HIS A 260 26.60 -9.07 2.52
CA HIS A 260 25.85 -10.23 2.07
C HIS A 260 26.43 -10.91 0.81
N SER A 261 27.53 -10.36 0.27
CA SER A 261 28.19 -10.98 -0.88
C SER A 261 28.81 -12.33 -0.51
N ASN A 262 28.77 -13.27 -1.43
CA ASN A 262 29.42 -14.57 -1.23
C ASN A 262 30.90 -14.43 -0.82
N GLU A 263 31.59 -13.42 -1.36
CA GLU A 263 33.00 -13.11 -1.06
C GLU A 263 33.15 -12.57 0.36
N GLY A 264 32.28 -11.65 0.79
CA GLY A 264 32.25 -11.09 2.13
C GLY A 264 31.99 -12.16 3.20
N VAL A 265 31.00 -13.02 2.95
CA VAL A 265 30.68 -14.15 3.83
C VAL A 265 31.86 -15.13 3.91
N ALA A 266 32.43 -15.51 2.76
CA ALA A 266 33.61 -16.41 2.72
C ALA A 266 34.81 -15.83 3.50
N LYS A 267 35.07 -14.53 3.34
CA LYS A 267 36.13 -13.81 4.05
C LYS A 267 35.90 -13.80 5.57
N ALA A 268 34.65 -13.55 6.01
CA ALA A 268 34.31 -13.59 7.43
C ALA A 268 34.49 -14.98 8.02
N VAL A 269 33.96 -16.01 7.33
CA VAL A 269 34.10 -17.42 7.74
C VAL A 269 35.58 -17.84 7.82
N GLN A 270 36.36 -17.56 6.77
CA GLN A 270 37.79 -17.90 6.73
C GLN A 270 38.55 -17.22 7.86
N SER A 271 38.24 -15.94 8.11
CA SER A 271 38.87 -15.19 9.19
C SER A 271 38.64 -15.81 10.56
N LEU A 272 37.41 -16.23 10.86
CA LEU A 272 37.08 -16.87 12.14
C LEU A 272 37.70 -18.24 12.28
N VAL A 273 37.71 -19.05 11.23
CA VAL A 273 38.37 -20.38 11.25
C VAL A 273 39.86 -20.26 11.47
N GLN A 274 40.55 -19.30 10.85
CA GLN A 274 42.00 -19.07 11.04
C GLN A 274 42.35 -18.67 12.49
N GLU A 275 41.42 -18.04 13.22
CA GLU A 275 41.59 -17.71 14.64
C GLU A 275 41.12 -18.81 15.59
N GLY A 276 40.75 -19.97 15.06
CA GLY A 276 40.37 -21.13 15.85
C GLY A 276 38.93 -21.17 16.34
N PHE A 277 38.07 -20.28 15.84
CA PHE A 277 36.65 -20.36 16.14
C PHE A 277 35.98 -21.50 15.35
N SER A 278 35.15 -22.28 16.02
CA SER A 278 34.32 -23.28 15.36
C SER A 278 33.05 -22.63 14.83
N ILE A 279 32.74 -22.83 13.54
CA ILE A 279 31.50 -22.33 12.91
C ILE A 279 30.49 -23.46 12.92
N TYR A 280 29.38 -23.26 13.62
CA TYR A 280 28.33 -24.26 13.74
C TYR A 280 27.31 -24.15 12.61
N ARG A 281 27.00 -22.89 12.20
CA ARG A 281 26.00 -22.61 11.12
C ARG A 281 26.33 -21.29 10.45
N VAL A 282 26.06 -21.25 9.15
CA VAL A 282 25.97 -20.05 8.32
C VAL A 282 24.58 -20.10 7.68
N GLU A 283 23.71 -19.24 8.11
CA GLU A 283 22.31 -19.23 7.67
C GLU A 283 22.00 -17.88 7.03
N GLU A 284 21.28 -17.92 5.91
CA GLU A 284 20.70 -16.73 5.30
C GLU A 284 19.32 -16.49 5.89
N GLU A 285 19.16 -15.44 6.70
CA GLU A 285 17.86 -15.02 7.20
C GLU A 285 17.21 -14.06 6.20
N LYS A 286 16.16 -14.53 5.57
CA LYS A 286 15.27 -13.68 4.78
C LYS A 286 14.23 -13.11 5.70
N ARG A 287 14.36 -11.86 6.09
CA ARG A 287 13.26 -11.19 6.77
C ARG A 287 12.10 -11.05 5.80
N SER A 288 10.92 -11.43 6.22
CA SER A 288 9.72 -11.14 5.45
C SER A 288 9.44 -9.64 5.49
N LEU A 289 8.82 -9.12 4.43
CA LEU A 289 8.37 -7.72 4.42
C LEU A 289 7.40 -7.44 5.57
N GLU A 290 6.61 -8.45 5.99
CA GLU A 290 5.72 -8.38 7.14
C GLU A 290 6.47 -8.14 8.46
N GLU A 291 7.61 -8.81 8.67
CA GLU A 291 8.44 -8.58 9.87
C GLU A 291 9.00 -7.17 9.91
N ILE A 292 9.40 -6.63 8.77
CA ILE A 292 9.89 -5.26 8.66
C ILE A 292 8.76 -4.27 8.95
N PHE A 293 7.60 -4.49 8.36
CA PHE A 293 6.42 -3.68 8.63
C PHE A 293 6.07 -3.69 10.12
N LEU A 294 6.09 -4.87 10.77
CA LEU A 294 5.86 -5.00 12.18
C LEU A 294 6.94 -4.25 12.99
N GLN A 295 8.21 -4.40 12.64
CA GLN A 295 9.31 -3.69 13.31
C GLN A 295 9.14 -2.17 13.18
N MET A 296 8.94 -1.63 11.97
CA MET A 296 8.72 -0.21 11.73
C MET A 296 7.52 0.35 12.51
N THR A 297 6.46 -0.45 12.66
CA THR A 297 5.26 -0.03 13.38
C THR A 297 5.35 -0.22 14.90
N MET A 298 6.26 -1.08 15.39
CA MET A 298 6.48 -1.34 16.82
C MET A 298 7.50 -0.39 17.45
N GLU A 299 8.55 0.01 16.73
CA GLU A 299 9.59 0.93 17.23
C GLU A 299 9.00 2.28 17.66
N GLU A 300 7.90 2.74 17.05
CA GLU A 300 7.13 3.90 17.54
C GLU A 300 6.33 3.65 18.84
N LYS A 301 6.27 2.42 19.36
CA LYS A 301 5.66 2.15 20.68
C LYS A 301 6.63 2.36 21.84
N ALA A 302 7.93 2.47 21.56
CA ALA A 302 8.99 2.53 22.56
C ALA A 302 9.56 3.95 22.80
N VAL A 303 9.01 4.99 22.14
CA VAL A 303 9.40 6.41 22.35
C VAL A 303 8.23 7.18 22.99
#